data_73ceda4c5ef04236f6ea10d2de888a19
#
_entry.id   73ceda4c5ef04236f6ea10d2de888a19
#
_cell.length_a   1.000
_cell.length_b   1.000
_cell.length_c   1.000
_cell.angle_alpha   90.00
_cell.angle_beta   90.00
_cell.angle_gamma   90.00
#
_symmetry.space_group_name_H-M   'P 1'
#
loop_
_entity.id
_entity.type
_entity.pdbx_description
1 polymer ?
#
loop_
_entity_poly.entity_id
_entity_poly.type
_entity_poly.pdbx_seq_one_letter_code
_entity_poly.pdbx_strand_id
1 'polypeptide(L)'
;MSIRHGLLALLDQGPRYGYQLRTEFEARTGATWPLNVGQVYTTLARLERDGLVVPAGEDDEGHQFYAVTDAGRAELHAWFDSPVPRTNPPRDELAIKLAMAVTVPGVDVPAVVQSQRRHSIKALQDYTRLKGRALAGETRPTATGGTAATYDGTGADLAWLLVLEQLIFQTEAEVRWLDHCETRLAQRAEIEQARAAENRQNDPAPAPAPRRIGRRRTTA
;
A
#
# COMPACT_ATOMS: atom_id res chain seq x y z
N MET A 1 -4.81 -6.10 -14.58
CA MET A 1 -3.70 -6.41 -13.67
C MET A 1 -2.39 -6.07 -14.38
N SER A 2 -1.58 -5.21 -13.82
CA SER A 2 -0.41 -4.57 -14.42
C SER A 2 0.73 -5.51 -14.84
N ILE A 3 0.88 -6.69 -14.23
CA ILE A 3 1.95 -7.65 -14.58
C ILE A 3 1.84 -8.10 -16.03
N ARG A 4 0.64 -8.45 -16.51
CA ARG A 4 0.40 -8.87 -17.92
C ARG A 4 0.90 -7.82 -18.91
N HIS A 5 0.51 -6.56 -18.73
CA HIS A 5 0.93 -5.46 -19.59
C HIS A 5 2.39 -5.07 -19.39
N GLY A 6 2.91 -5.20 -18.15
CA GLY A 6 4.35 -5.03 -17.89
C GLY A 6 5.22 -6.02 -18.67
N LEU A 7 4.81 -7.31 -18.74
CA LEU A 7 5.52 -8.29 -19.55
C LEU A 7 5.39 -8.02 -21.06
N LEU A 8 4.21 -7.60 -21.54
CA LEU A 8 4.05 -7.17 -22.95
C LEU A 8 4.95 -5.99 -23.30
N ALA A 9 5.06 -4.99 -22.41
CA ALA A 9 5.92 -3.82 -22.61
C ALA A 9 7.42 -4.19 -22.68
N LEU A 10 7.85 -5.21 -21.93
CA LEU A 10 9.20 -5.73 -22.02
C LEU A 10 9.44 -6.51 -23.32
N LEU A 11 8.47 -7.31 -23.75
CA LEU A 11 8.55 -8.09 -24.98
C LEU A 11 8.46 -7.22 -26.23
N ASP A 12 7.85 -6.05 -26.16
CA ASP A 12 7.82 -5.10 -27.28
C ASP A 12 9.22 -4.56 -27.65
N GLN A 13 10.15 -4.60 -26.68
CA GLN A 13 11.55 -4.21 -26.88
C GLN A 13 12.43 -5.34 -27.45
N GLY A 14 11.87 -6.52 -27.69
CA GLY A 14 12.51 -7.70 -28.26
C GLY A 14 12.18 -8.99 -27.52
N PRO A 15 12.45 -10.14 -28.16
CA PRO A 15 12.19 -11.45 -27.56
C PRO A 15 12.98 -11.68 -26.26
N ARG A 16 12.33 -12.30 -25.27
CA ARG A 16 12.93 -12.62 -23.96
C ARG A 16 12.35 -13.92 -23.40
N TYR A 17 13.13 -14.61 -22.57
CA TYR A 17 12.65 -15.74 -21.79
C TYR A 17 12.22 -15.30 -20.39
N GLY A 18 11.49 -16.18 -19.67
CA GLY A 18 10.79 -15.83 -18.45
C GLY A 18 11.66 -15.24 -17.33
N TYR A 19 12.89 -15.72 -17.17
CA TYR A 19 13.80 -15.20 -16.13
C TYR A 19 14.30 -13.78 -16.48
N GLN A 20 14.61 -13.49 -17.74
CA GLN A 20 14.97 -12.13 -18.20
C GLN A 20 13.83 -11.16 -17.96
N LEU A 21 12.59 -11.55 -18.28
CA LEU A 21 11.40 -10.74 -18.04
C LEU A 21 11.21 -10.42 -16.56
N ARG A 22 11.41 -11.40 -15.69
CA ARG A 22 11.39 -11.18 -14.25
C ARG A 22 12.44 -10.16 -13.82
N THR A 23 13.69 -10.40 -14.19
CA THR A 23 14.83 -9.56 -13.79
C THR A 23 14.66 -8.12 -14.26
N GLU A 24 14.24 -7.91 -15.51
CA GLU A 24 14.01 -6.57 -16.07
C GLU A 24 12.80 -5.87 -15.42
N PHE A 25 11.72 -6.61 -15.15
CA PHE A 25 10.57 -6.05 -14.44
C PHE A 25 10.97 -5.56 -13.04
N GLU A 26 11.66 -6.40 -12.28
CA GLU A 26 12.15 -6.06 -10.94
C GLU A 26 13.13 -4.88 -11.00
N ALA A 27 13.98 -4.85 -12.02
CA ALA A 27 14.92 -3.75 -12.22
C ALA A 27 14.22 -2.42 -12.46
N ARG A 28 13.16 -2.36 -13.27
CA ARG A 28 12.40 -1.13 -13.56
C ARG A 28 11.48 -0.69 -12.43
N THR A 29 11.06 -1.63 -11.59
CA THR A 29 10.19 -1.34 -10.44
C THR A 29 10.96 -1.27 -9.11
N GLY A 30 12.29 -1.36 -9.14
CA GLY A 30 13.15 -1.35 -7.96
C GLY A 30 12.83 -2.47 -6.99
N ALA A 31 12.44 -3.64 -7.51
CA ALA A 31 11.97 -4.79 -6.72
C ALA A 31 10.84 -4.47 -5.72
N THR A 32 10.13 -3.37 -5.91
CA THR A 32 8.95 -3.01 -5.09
C THR A 32 7.88 -4.09 -5.16
N TRP A 33 7.74 -4.71 -6.33
CA TRP A 33 6.82 -5.82 -6.57
C TRP A 33 7.59 -7.05 -7.11
N PRO A 34 8.20 -7.85 -6.23
CA PRO A 34 8.95 -9.02 -6.65
C PRO A 34 8.03 -10.02 -7.36
N LEU A 35 8.49 -10.55 -8.50
CA LEU A 35 7.77 -11.56 -9.26
C LEU A 35 8.29 -12.96 -8.95
N ASN A 36 7.39 -13.88 -8.67
CA ASN A 36 7.73 -15.30 -8.68
C ASN A 36 7.87 -15.78 -10.14
N VAL A 37 8.91 -16.56 -10.42
CA VAL A 37 9.15 -17.15 -11.75
C VAL A 37 7.92 -17.92 -12.25
N GLY A 38 7.24 -18.68 -11.38
CA GLY A 38 5.98 -19.37 -11.73
C GLY A 38 4.87 -18.44 -12.17
N GLN A 39 4.77 -17.22 -11.59
CA GLN A 39 3.80 -16.20 -12.01
C GLN A 39 4.12 -15.68 -13.40
N VAL A 40 5.40 -15.50 -13.74
CA VAL A 40 5.82 -15.07 -15.08
C VAL A 40 5.40 -16.10 -16.13
N TYR A 41 5.76 -17.38 -15.94
CA TYR A 41 5.38 -18.44 -16.87
C TYR A 41 3.87 -18.64 -16.96
N THR A 42 3.15 -18.58 -15.86
CA THR A 42 1.67 -18.64 -15.87
C THR A 42 1.08 -17.46 -16.64
N THR A 43 1.68 -16.28 -16.55
CA THR A 43 1.23 -15.10 -17.30
C THR A 43 1.57 -15.22 -18.78
N LEU A 44 2.77 -15.70 -19.13
CA LEU A 44 3.16 -15.99 -20.51
C LEU A 44 2.24 -17.00 -21.18
N ALA A 45 1.93 -18.12 -20.51
CA ALA A 45 0.99 -19.11 -21.02
C ALA A 45 -0.41 -18.54 -21.28
N ARG A 46 -0.89 -17.60 -20.46
CA ARG A 46 -2.15 -16.89 -20.69
C ARG A 46 -2.06 -15.92 -21.87
N LEU A 47 -0.95 -15.18 -21.99
CA LEU A 47 -0.72 -14.28 -23.11
C LEU A 47 -0.63 -15.03 -24.44
N GLU A 48 0.01 -16.20 -24.45
CA GLU A 48 0.11 -17.09 -25.61
C GLU A 48 -1.26 -17.65 -25.99
N ARG A 49 -2.01 -18.19 -25.03
CA ARG A 49 -3.38 -18.66 -25.26
C ARG A 49 -4.29 -17.56 -25.83
N ASP A 50 -4.10 -16.32 -25.36
CA ASP A 50 -4.87 -15.16 -25.82
C ASP A 50 -4.32 -14.58 -27.13
N GLY A 51 -3.27 -15.18 -27.75
CA GLY A 51 -2.69 -14.79 -29.02
C GLY A 51 -1.86 -13.48 -28.98
N LEU A 52 -1.48 -13.01 -27.80
CA LEU A 52 -0.76 -11.74 -27.62
C LEU A 52 0.76 -11.91 -27.65
N VAL A 53 1.25 -13.11 -27.40
CA VAL A 53 2.66 -13.51 -27.56
C VAL A 53 2.74 -14.85 -28.26
N VAL A 54 3.90 -15.13 -28.85
CA VAL A 54 4.22 -16.41 -29.49
C VAL A 54 5.60 -16.89 -29.04
N PRO A 55 5.87 -18.20 -29.02
CA PRO A 55 7.21 -18.73 -28.92
C PRO A 55 8.09 -18.22 -30.04
N ALA A 56 9.33 -17.82 -29.73
CA ALA A 56 10.28 -17.22 -30.67
C ALA A 56 11.62 -17.98 -30.73
N GLY A 57 11.59 -19.26 -30.42
CA GLY A 57 12.76 -20.13 -30.41
C GLY A 57 13.28 -20.44 -29.02
N GLU A 58 14.30 -21.29 -28.96
CA GLU A 58 15.00 -21.68 -27.72
C GLU A 58 16.50 -21.39 -27.92
N ASP A 59 17.20 -21.13 -26.83
CA ASP A 59 18.66 -21.06 -26.85
C ASP A 59 19.30 -22.44 -26.60
N ASP A 60 20.63 -22.49 -26.64
CA ASP A 60 21.41 -23.72 -26.41
C ASP A 60 21.24 -24.30 -25.00
N GLU A 61 20.72 -23.50 -24.07
CA GLU A 61 20.45 -23.88 -22.67
C GLU A 61 19.01 -24.37 -22.46
N GLY A 62 18.17 -24.36 -23.52
CA GLY A 62 16.78 -24.80 -23.51
C GLY A 62 15.80 -23.75 -22.96
N HIS A 63 16.19 -22.47 -22.93
CA HIS A 63 15.28 -21.40 -22.53
C HIS A 63 14.36 -21.01 -23.67
N GLN A 64 13.04 -21.15 -23.46
CA GLN A 64 12.03 -20.73 -24.43
C GLN A 64 11.90 -19.20 -24.44
N PHE A 65 12.17 -18.58 -25.59
CA PHE A 65 11.93 -17.16 -25.85
C PHE A 65 10.49 -16.93 -26.29
N TYR A 66 9.98 -15.75 -25.96
CA TYR A 66 8.67 -15.26 -26.38
C TYR A 66 8.82 -13.91 -27.08
N ALA A 67 7.97 -13.68 -28.08
CA ALA A 67 7.86 -12.41 -28.78
C ALA A 67 6.42 -11.92 -28.75
N VAL A 68 6.23 -10.60 -28.70
CA VAL A 68 4.92 -9.96 -28.80
C VAL A 68 4.38 -10.05 -30.22
N THR A 69 3.08 -10.32 -30.36
CA THR A 69 2.36 -10.28 -31.65
C THR A 69 1.84 -8.87 -31.96
N ASP A 70 1.34 -8.64 -33.20
CA ASP A 70 0.68 -7.37 -33.50
C ASP A 70 -0.57 -7.14 -32.65
N ALA A 71 -1.32 -8.20 -32.34
CA ALA A 71 -2.43 -8.13 -31.39
C ALA A 71 -1.95 -7.75 -29.98
N GLY A 72 -0.81 -8.29 -29.53
CA GLY A 72 -0.18 -7.94 -28.28
C GLY A 72 0.26 -6.48 -28.21
N ARG A 73 0.80 -5.93 -29.31
CA ARG A 73 1.15 -4.50 -29.42
C ARG A 73 -0.10 -3.61 -29.36
N ALA A 74 -1.15 -3.99 -30.08
CA ALA A 74 -2.41 -3.25 -30.04
C ALA A 74 -3.01 -3.20 -28.64
N GLU A 75 -3.02 -4.33 -27.91
CA GLU A 75 -3.44 -4.43 -26.51
C GLU A 75 -2.59 -3.53 -25.60
N LEU A 76 -1.26 -3.53 -25.80
CA LEU A 76 -0.33 -2.71 -25.04
C LEU A 76 -0.58 -1.22 -25.26
N HIS A 77 -0.76 -0.77 -26.50
CA HIS A 77 -1.09 0.62 -26.83
C HIS A 77 -2.40 1.04 -26.21
N ALA A 78 -3.46 0.22 -26.31
CA ALA A 78 -4.74 0.49 -25.69
C ALA A 78 -4.63 0.62 -24.17
N TRP A 79 -3.75 -0.16 -23.53
CA TRP A 79 -3.51 -0.05 -22.10
C TRP A 79 -2.81 1.25 -21.70
N PHE A 80 -1.83 1.72 -22.49
CA PHE A 80 -1.17 3.00 -22.22
C PHE A 80 -2.11 4.19 -22.45
N ASP A 81 -3.00 4.12 -23.42
CA ASP A 81 -3.96 5.18 -23.73
C ASP A 81 -5.13 5.24 -22.74
N SER A 82 -5.34 4.18 -21.95
CA SER A 82 -6.48 4.09 -21.05
C SER A 82 -6.10 4.49 -19.62
N PRO A 83 -6.92 5.33 -18.95
CA PRO A 83 -6.69 5.63 -17.55
C PRO A 83 -6.92 4.40 -16.68
N VAL A 84 -6.15 4.26 -15.58
CA VAL A 84 -6.38 3.20 -14.61
C VAL A 84 -7.65 3.50 -13.81
N PRO A 85 -8.75 2.72 -13.99
CA PRO A 85 -10.00 2.97 -13.29
C PRO A 85 -9.85 2.66 -11.79
N ARG A 86 -10.35 3.56 -10.95
CA ARG A 86 -10.40 3.40 -9.49
C ARG A 86 -11.82 3.17 -8.97
N THR A 87 -12.70 2.63 -9.80
CA THR A 87 -14.10 2.36 -9.48
C THR A 87 -14.29 1.30 -8.40
N ASN A 88 -13.29 0.46 -8.20
CA ASN A 88 -13.32 -0.59 -7.16
C ASN A 88 -11.98 -0.55 -6.42
N PRO A 89 -11.81 0.38 -5.44
CA PRO A 89 -10.56 0.52 -4.72
C PRO A 89 -10.23 -0.79 -3.99
N PRO A 90 -8.95 -1.18 -3.95
CA PRO A 90 -8.53 -2.33 -3.17
C PRO A 90 -8.89 -2.12 -1.70
N ARG A 91 -9.12 -3.22 -0.99
CA ARG A 91 -9.32 -3.17 0.46
C ARG A 91 -8.07 -2.59 1.11
N ASP A 92 -8.25 -1.48 1.79
CA ASP A 92 -7.19 -0.84 2.58
C ASP A 92 -7.25 -1.37 4.02
N GLU A 93 -6.24 -2.15 4.40
CA GLU A 93 -6.18 -2.78 5.72
C GLU A 93 -6.14 -1.74 6.85
N LEU A 94 -5.42 -0.64 6.65
CA LEU A 94 -5.32 0.42 7.64
C LEU A 94 -6.66 1.12 7.85
N ALA A 95 -7.37 1.44 6.77
CA ALA A 95 -8.70 2.04 6.86
C ALA A 95 -9.69 1.10 7.57
N ILE A 96 -9.66 -0.20 7.24
CA ILE A 96 -10.48 -1.22 7.91
C ILE A 96 -10.11 -1.31 9.39
N LYS A 97 -8.81 -1.37 9.72
CA LYS A 97 -8.32 -1.45 11.10
C LYS A 97 -8.80 -0.26 11.94
N LEU A 98 -8.69 0.96 11.43
CA LEU A 98 -9.16 2.15 12.14
C LEU A 98 -10.69 2.19 12.26
N ALA A 99 -11.42 1.83 11.21
CA ALA A 99 -12.88 1.75 11.27
C ALA A 99 -13.37 0.75 12.33
N MET A 100 -12.67 -0.38 12.49
CA MET A 100 -13.00 -1.36 13.54
C MET A 100 -12.56 -0.88 14.90
N ALA A 101 -11.38 -0.29 15.03
CA ALA A 101 -10.83 0.17 16.29
C ALA A 101 -11.76 1.17 17.02
N VAL A 102 -12.43 2.05 16.29
CA VAL A 102 -13.36 3.04 16.90
C VAL A 102 -14.66 2.42 17.43
N THR A 103 -14.96 1.18 17.09
CA THR A 103 -16.18 0.48 17.48
C THR A 103 -15.94 -0.62 18.51
N VAL A 104 -14.70 -1.08 18.69
CA VAL A 104 -14.35 -2.16 19.62
C VAL A 104 -14.04 -1.59 21.00
N PRO A 105 -14.77 -1.97 22.08
CA PRO A 105 -14.50 -1.49 23.42
C PRO A 105 -13.09 -1.84 23.90
N GLY A 106 -12.44 -0.92 24.61
CA GLY A 106 -11.12 -1.14 25.20
C GLY A 106 -9.93 -0.94 24.27
N VAL A 107 -10.16 -0.63 22.99
CA VAL A 107 -9.09 -0.29 22.05
C VAL A 107 -8.67 1.18 22.25
N ASP A 108 -7.38 1.40 22.50
CA ASP A 108 -6.78 2.74 22.51
C ASP A 108 -6.54 3.20 21.05
N VAL A 109 -7.57 3.82 20.47
CA VAL A 109 -7.54 4.28 19.07
C VAL A 109 -6.43 5.31 18.81
N PRO A 110 -6.21 6.31 19.68
CA PRO A 110 -5.05 7.20 19.57
C PRO A 110 -3.72 6.45 19.49
N ALA A 111 -3.49 5.45 20.33
CA ALA A 111 -2.27 4.65 20.29
C ALA A 111 -2.11 3.88 18.96
N VAL A 112 -3.21 3.36 18.39
CA VAL A 112 -3.21 2.71 17.07
C VAL A 112 -2.79 3.71 15.99
N VAL A 113 -3.37 4.91 15.96
CA VAL A 113 -3.03 5.98 15.00
C VAL A 113 -1.57 6.36 15.12
N GLN A 114 -1.07 6.62 16.33
CA GLN A 114 0.30 7.03 16.58
C GLN A 114 1.31 5.93 16.23
N SER A 115 0.97 4.66 16.45
CA SER A 115 1.81 3.53 16.04
C SER A 115 1.98 3.48 14.53
N GLN A 116 0.89 3.58 13.77
CA GLN A 116 0.94 3.61 12.32
C GLN A 116 1.68 4.85 11.81
N ARG A 117 1.40 6.02 12.37
CA ARG A 117 2.06 7.27 11.98
C ARG A 117 3.58 7.18 12.09
N ARG A 118 4.11 6.63 13.19
CA ARG A 118 5.55 6.40 13.34
C ARG A 118 6.10 5.46 12.28
N HIS A 119 5.37 4.39 11.96
CA HIS A 119 5.75 3.46 10.91
C HIS A 119 5.82 4.15 9.54
N SER A 120 4.81 4.92 9.18
CA SER A 120 4.71 5.63 7.89
C SER A 120 5.78 6.72 7.76
N ILE A 121 6.09 7.47 8.84
CA ILE A 121 7.18 8.44 8.85
C ILE A 121 8.53 7.74 8.63
N LYS A 122 8.76 6.59 9.24
CA LYS A 122 9.98 5.82 9.02
C LYS A 122 10.09 5.35 7.57
N ALA A 123 9.00 4.82 7.00
CA ALA A 123 8.97 4.42 5.59
C ALA A 123 9.26 5.61 4.66
N LEU A 124 8.67 6.78 4.92
CA LEU A 124 8.91 8.01 4.17
C LEU A 124 10.39 8.42 4.21
N GLN A 125 11.03 8.35 5.37
CA GLN A 125 12.47 8.62 5.51
C GLN A 125 13.32 7.64 4.71
N ASP A 126 12.97 6.36 4.72
CA ASP A 126 13.68 5.32 3.99
C ASP A 126 13.54 5.52 2.47
N TYR A 127 12.33 5.79 1.96
CA TYR A 127 12.10 6.12 0.54
C TYR A 127 12.81 7.39 0.10
N THR A 128 12.79 8.45 0.92
CA THR A 128 13.49 9.70 0.63
C THR A 128 15.00 9.49 0.56
N ARG A 129 15.56 8.66 1.45
CA ARG A 129 16.98 8.30 1.42
C ARG A 129 17.32 7.50 0.16
N LEU A 130 16.48 6.52 -0.22
CA LEU A 130 16.63 5.76 -1.45
C LEU A 130 16.60 6.67 -2.68
N LYS A 131 15.68 7.65 -2.72
CA LYS A 131 15.61 8.65 -3.80
C LYS A 131 16.90 9.48 -3.87
N GLY A 132 17.42 9.94 -2.74
CA GLY A 132 18.68 10.68 -2.68
C GLY A 132 19.85 9.89 -3.24
N ARG A 133 19.96 8.60 -2.88
CA ARG A 133 21.00 7.70 -3.38
C ARG A 133 20.86 7.43 -4.87
N ALA A 134 19.64 7.20 -5.36
CA ALA A 134 19.36 7.02 -6.79
C ALA A 134 19.79 8.26 -7.60
N LEU A 135 19.47 9.48 -7.13
CA LEU A 135 19.87 10.72 -7.77
C LEU A 135 21.38 11.01 -7.69
N ALA A 136 22.07 10.49 -6.68
CA ALA A 136 23.52 10.59 -6.55
C ALA A 136 24.30 9.60 -7.43
N GLY A 137 23.61 8.78 -8.23
CA GLY A 137 24.24 7.75 -9.06
C GLY A 137 24.70 6.51 -8.29
N GLU A 138 24.19 6.34 -7.05
CA GLU A 138 24.47 5.15 -6.27
C GLU A 138 23.64 3.95 -6.75
N THR A 139 24.14 2.77 -6.49
CA THR A 139 23.63 1.49 -6.92
C THR A 139 22.17 1.23 -6.56
N ARG A 140 21.37 0.74 -7.53
CA ARG A 140 19.97 0.34 -7.34
C ARG A 140 19.85 -1.01 -6.64
N PRO A 141 18.93 -1.20 -5.66
CA PRO A 141 18.65 -2.50 -5.06
C PRO A 141 18.15 -3.51 -6.10
N THR A 142 18.72 -4.73 -6.13
CA THR A 142 18.16 -5.86 -6.89
C THR A 142 17.60 -6.89 -5.92
N ALA A 143 16.46 -7.51 -6.27
CA ALA A 143 15.80 -8.51 -5.43
C ALA A 143 16.63 -9.79 -5.22
N THR A 144 17.66 -10.03 -6.03
CA THR A 144 18.45 -11.26 -6.06
C THR A 144 19.87 -11.11 -5.52
N GLY A 145 20.22 -9.99 -4.85
CA GLY A 145 21.57 -9.79 -4.29
C GLY A 145 22.70 -9.71 -5.33
N GLY A 146 22.36 -9.58 -6.62
CA GLY A 146 23.31 -9.35 -7.70
C GLY A 146 23.89 -7.95 -7.69
N THR A 147 24.96 -7.73 -8.47
CA THR A 147 25.61 -6.42 -8.64
C THR A 147 24.57 -5.42 -9.13
N ALA A 148 24.25 -4.45 -8.29
CA ALA A 148 23.28 -3.44 -8.59
C ALA A 148 23.75 -2.61 -9.80
N ALA A 149 22.84 -2.36 -10.76
CA ALA A 149 23.14 -1.48 -11.87
C ALA A 149 23.38 -0.05 -11.35
N THR A 150 24.43 0.60 -11.85
CA THR A 150 24.68 2.02 -11.56
C THR A 150 23.61 2.86 -12.24
N TYR A 151 23.18 3.93 -11.59
CA TYR A 151 22.27 4.91 -12.18
C TYR A 151 23.02 5.62 -13.34
N ASP A 152 22.59 5.39 -14.57
CA ASP A 152 23.23 5.92 -15.79
C ASP A 152 22.35 6.92 -16.54
N GLY A 153 21.23 7.34 -15.97
CA GLY A 153 20.26 8.26 -16.56
C GLY A 153 19.40 7.64 -17.66
N THR A 154 19.35 6.31 -17.73
CA THR A 154 18.50 5.60 -18.71
C THR A 154 17.01 5.68 -18.38
N GLY A 155 16.16 5.29 -19.35
CA GLY A 155 14.72 5.17 -19.13
C GLY A 155 14.35 4.19 -18.00
N ALA A 156 15.20 3.20 -17.68
CA ALA A 156 15.00 2.27 -16.58
C ALA A 156 15.17 2.96 -15.22
N ASP A 157 16.09 3.91 -15.12
CA ASP A 157 16.31 4.69 -13.92
C ASP A 157 15.18 5.67 -13.66
N LEU A 158 14.68 6.33 -14.72
CA LEU A 158 13.49 7.16 -14.62
C LEU A 158 12.27 6.34 -14.18
N ALA A 159 12.07 5.13 -14.73
CA ALA A 159 10.98 4.24 -14.34
C ALA A 159 11.03 3.92 -12.84
N TRP A 160 12.20 3.61 -12.31
CA TRP A 160 12.40 3.39 -10.87
C TRP A 160 12.11 4.64 -10.04
N LEU A 161 12.61 5.80 -10.46
CA LEU A 161 12.32 7.06 -9.76
C LEU A 161 10.84 7.37 -9.68
N LEU A 162 10.09 7.15 -10.77
CA LEU A 162 8.63 7.36 -10.78
C LEU A 162 7.91 6.44 -9.79
N VAL A 163 8.34 5.17 -9.68
CA VAL A 163 7.80 4.23 -8.68
C VAL A 163 8.11 4.72 -7.26
N LEU A 164 9.35 5.13 -7.01
CA LEU A 164 9.81 5.58 -5.70
C LEU A 164 9.09 6.88 -5.27
N GLU A 165 8.91 7.81 -6.19
CA GLU A 165 8.15 9.04 -5.95
C GLU A 165 6.68 8.75 -5.67
N GLN A 166 6.08 7.81 -6.37
CA GLN A 166 4.71 7.36 -6.09
C GLN A 166 4.58 6.82 -4.65
N LEU A 167 5.54 6.01 -4.18
CA LEU A 167 5.57 5.51 -2.80
C LEU A 167 5.72 6.64 -1.78
N ILE A 168 6.55 7.65 -2.07
CA ILE A 168 6.72 8.84 -1.24
C ILE A 168 5.39 9.60 -1.13
N PHE A 169 4.77 9.97 -2.25
CA PHE A 169 3.50 10.71 -2.27
C PHE A 169 2.37 9.94 -1.59
N GLN A 170 2.31 8.64 -1.77
CA GLN A 170 1.32 7.80 -1.12
C GLN A 170 1.50 7.78 0.40
N THR A 171 2.76 7.65 0.86
CA THR A 171 3.08 7.63 2.30
C THR A 171 2.85 8.99 2.95
N GLU A 172 3.17 10.09 2.26
CA GLU A 172 2.84 11.45 2.72
C GLU A 172 1.33 11.67 2.86
N ALA A 173 0.55 11.15 1.89
CA ALA A 173 -0.91 11.23 1.97
C ALA A 173 -1.45 10.41 3.15
N GLU A 174 -0.87 9.23 3.43
CA GLU A 174 -1.21 8.41 4.60
C GLU A 174 -0.91 9.15 5.91
N VAL A 175 0.26 9.74 6.05
CA VAL A 175 0.62 10.54 7.26
C VAL A 175 -0.37 11.68 7.45
N ARG A 176 -0.70 12.44 6.41
CA ARG A 176 -1.69 13.53 6.49
C ARG A 176 -3.08 13.03 6.88
N TRP A 177 -3.48 11.88 6.37
CA TRP A 177 -4.75 11.27 6.75
C TRP A 177 -4.76 10.83 8.22
N LEU A 178 -3.66 10.27 8.74
CA LEU A 178 -3.53 9.90 10.15
C LEU A 178 -3.57 11.13 11.08
N ASP A 179 -2.91 12.24 10.70
CA ASP A 179 -2.99 13.52 11.42
C ASP A 179 -4.45 14.04 11.46
N HIS A 180 -5.18 13.89 10.35
CA HIS A 180 -6.61 14.21 10.30
C HIS A 180 -7.44 13.28 11.22
N CYS A 181 -7.18 11.98 11.23
CA CYS A 181 -7.84 11.03 12.13
C CYS A 181 -7.64 11.41 13.59
N GLU A 182 -6.43 11.80 14.00
CA GLU A 182 -6.11 12.24 15.35
C GLU A 182 -6.93 13.47 15.74
N THR A 183 -6.99 14.47 14.85
CA THR A 183 -7.81 15.68 15.06
C THR A 183 -9.29 15.33 15.22
N ARG A 184 -9.83 14.43 14.42
CA ARG A 184 -11.24 13.98 14.52
C ARG A 184 -11.53 13.24 15.81
N LEU A 185 -10.58 12.41 16.26
CA LEU A 185 -10.71 11.68 17.53
C LEU A 185 -10.69 12.64 18.74
N ALA A 186 -9.82 13.64 18.73
CA ALA A 186 -9.76 14.66 19.78
C ALA A 186 -11.07 15.45 19.85
N GLN A 187 -11.59 15.95 18.71
CA GLN A 187 -12.87 16.64 18.66
C GLN A 187 -14.03 15.80 19.19
N ARG A 188 -14.06 14.51 18.85
CA ARG A 188 -15.08 13.60 19.38
C ARG A 188 -15.00 13.46 20.89
N ALA A 189 -13.79 13.29 21.44
CA ALA A 189 -13.57 13.18 22.87
C ALA A 189 -14.02 14.45 23.61
N GLU A 190 -13.76 15.64 23.07
CA GLU A 190 -14.23 16.91 23.63
C GLU A 190 -15.77 16.99 23.67
N ILE A 191 -16.45 16.60 22.59
CA ILE A 191 -17.91 16.56 22.52
C ILE A 191 -18.49 15.57 23.52
N GLU A 192 -17.91 14.38 23.67
CA GLU A 192 -18.35 13.37 24.63
C GLU A 192 -18.15 13.84 26.07
N GLN A 193 -17.04 14.52 26.38
CA GLN A 193 -16.79 15.11 27.69
C GLN A 193 -17.78 16.23 28.00
N ALA A 194 -18.09 17.13 27.06
CA ALA A 194 -19.06 18.19 27.22
C ALA A 194 -20.46 17.63 27.51
N ARG A 195 -20.91 16.62 26.77
CA ARG A 195 -22.18 15.93 27.00
C ARG A 195 -22.24 15.24 28.37
N ALA A 196 -21.15 14.59 28.79
CA ALA A 196 -21.07 13.94 30.10
C ALA A 196 -21.08 14.96 31.26
N ALA A 197 -20.53 16.17 31.05
CA ALA A 197 -20.61 17.26 32.02
C ALA A 197 -22.02 17.81 32.13
N GLU A 198 -22.71 18.04 31.03
CA GLU A 198 -24.10 18.52 30.99
C GLU A 198 -25.06 17.53 31.65
N ASN A 199 -24.92 16.24 31.38
CA ASN A 199 -25.73 15.19 31.99
C ASN A 199 -25.53 15.13 33.52
N ARG A 200 -24.30 15.35 34.02
CA ARG A 200 -24.02 15.41 35.46
C ARG A 200 -24.64 16.62 36.16
N GLN A 201 -24.78 17.76 35.47
CA GLN A 201 -25.42 18.95 36.00
C GLN A 201 -26.95 18.80 36.03
N ASN A 202 -27.53 18.01 35.14
CA ASN A 202 -28.96 17.77 35.02
C ASN A 202 -29.45 16.55 35.83
N ASP A 203 -28.55 15.80 36.50
CA ASP A 203 -28.93 14.66 37.33
C ASP A 203 -29.44 15.19 38.70
N PRO A 204 -30.73 14.95 39.08
CA PRO A 204 -31.28 15.44 40.31
C PRO A 204 -30.53 14.85 41.50
N ALA A 205 -30.13 15.72 42.43
CA ALA A 205 -29.45 15.31 43.69
C ALA A 205 -30.17 14.13 44.33
N PRO A 206 -29.45 13.11 44.82
CA PRO A 206 -30.08 11.95 45.45
C PRO A 206 -30.96 12.42 46.62
N ALA A 207 -32.23 11.98 46.60
CA ALA A 207 -33.21 12.29 47.65
C ALA A 207 -32.61 12.00 49.04
N PRO A 208 -32.76 12.90 50.04
CA PRO A 208 -32.20 12.71 51.37
C PRO A 208 -32.74 11.42 51.98
N ALA A 209 -31.84 10.58 52.50
CA ALA A 209 -32.18 9.31 53.10
C ALA A 209 -33.23 9.50 54.21
N PRO A 210 -34.26 8.64 54.30
CA PRO A 210 -35.33 8.77 55.32
C PRO A 210 -34.70 8.73 56.69
N ARG A 211 -34.98 9.81 57.54
CA ARG A 211 -34.54 9.88 58.90
C ARG A 211 -35.10 8.68 59.66
N ARG A 212 -34.24 7.83 60.20
CA ARG A 212 -34.62 6.76 61.12
C ARG A 212 -35.29 7.41 62.36
N ILE A 213 -36.60 7.27 62.53
CA ILE A 213 -37.34 7.62 63.65
C ILE A 213 -36.96 6.62 64.79
N GLY A 214 -36.24 7.11 65.79
CA GLY A 214 -35.82 6.31 66.91
C GLY A 214 -37.06 5.76 67.66
N ARG A 215 -37.17 4.44 67.71
CA ARG A 215 -38.16 3.79 68.61
C ARG A 215 -37.82 4.16 70.05
N ARG A 216 -38.68 4.99 70.68
CA ARG A 216 -38.70 5.17 72.17
C ARG A 216 -38.97 3.82 72.83
N ARG A 217 -38.02 3.36 73.61
CA ARG A 217 -38.26 2.25 74.52
C ARG A 217 -39.18 2.78 75.64
N THR A 218 -40.38 2.22 75.74
CA THR A 218 -41.24 2.36 76.92
C THR A 218 -40.82 1.29 77.89
N THR A 219 -40.33 1.72 79.09
CA THR A 219 -40.12 0.88 80.23
C THR A 219 -41.40 0.93 81.03
N ALA A 220 -41.95 -0.22 81.32
CA ALA A 220 -42.82 -0.51 82.47
C ALA A 220 -42.26 -1.72 83.17
#